data_f9949e634c76950d5490a92145e1f85a
#
_entry.id   f9949e634c76950d5490a92145e1f85a
#
_cell.length_a   1.000
_cell.length_b   1.000
_cell.length_c   1.000
_cell.angle_alpha   90.00
_cell.angle_beta   90.00
_cell.angle_gamma   90.00
#
_symmetry.space_group_name_H-M   'P 1'
#
loop_
_entity.id
_entity.type
_entity.pdbx_description
1 polymer ?
#
loop_
_entity_poly.entity_id
_entity_poly.type
_entity_poly.pdbx_seq_one_letter_code
_entity_poly.pdbx_strand_id
1 'polypeptide(L)'
;MAAAIGQLARSTGIEIQSFNVAASTTITKGKLVALNASGHAVAATSSVGTVARGVFVAIETVDNSSGSAGDKEVRCAIGNTYVYVEAGGAVKVGETVKADNNSDAVAATTIFAAETHCGRYIGHENEEADPTDAADGDVIIVRLGL
;
A
#
# COMPACT_ATOMS: atom_id res chain seq x y z
N MET A 1 -11.85 6.25 -18.06
CA MET A 1 -11.98 4.96 -17.33
C MET A 1 -11.28 5.09 -16.00
N ALA A 2 -11.95 4.71 -14.94
CA ALA A 2 -11.36 4.75 -13.61
C ALA A 2 -10.23 3.71 -13.49
N ALA A 3 -9.14 4.08 -12.86
CA ALA A 3 -8.06 3.15 -12.58
C ALA A 3 -8.46 2.24 -11.41
N ALA A 4 -7.97 1.01 -11.44
CA ALA A 4 -8.18 0.06 -10.36
C ALA A 4 -7.04 0.15 -9.35
N ILE A 5 -7.37 0.04 -8.06
CA ILE A 5 -6.36 -0.01 -7.03
C ILE A 5 -5.43 -1.22 -7.24
N GLY A 6 -4.16 -1.05 -6.90
CA GLY A 6 -3.12 -2.05 -7.19
C GLY A 6 -2.63 -2.06 -8.63
N GLN A 7 -3.23 -1.25 -9.50
CA GLN A 7 -2.73 -1.05 -10.85
C GLN A 7 -1.51 -0.14 -10.82
N LEU A 8 -0.53 -0.42 -11.67
CA LEU A 8 0.64 0.44 -11.78
C LEU A 8 0.27 1.72 -12.51
N ALA A 9 0.66 2.86 -11.97
CA ALA A 9 0.31 4.16 -12.52
C ALA A 9 1.27 4.61 -13.61
N ARG A 10 2.45 4.00 -13.70
CA ARG A 10 3.45 4.30 -14.71
C ARG A 10 4.11 3.02 -15.18
N SER A 11 4.57 3.02 -16.41
CA SER A 11 5.22 1.86 -17.03
C SER A 11 6.75 1.83 -16.84
N THR A 12 7.33 2.85 -16.22
CA THR A 12 8.78 2.94 -15.99
C THR A 12 9.05 3.03 -14.49
N GLY A 13 10.23 2.58 -14.07
CA GLY A 13 10.61 2.60 -12.66
C GLY A 13 9.84 1.60 -11.80
N ILE A 14 9.35 0.53 -12.41
CA ILE A 14 8.55 -0.49 -11.72
C ILE A 14 9.48 -1.44 -10.98
N GLU A 15 9.21 -1.62 -9.69
CA GLU A 15 9.86 -2.63 -8.87
C GLU A 15 8.79 -3.51 -8.24
N ILE A 16 8.90 -4.82 -8.45
CA ILE A 16 7.95 -5.80 -7.94
C ILE A 16 8.74 -6.91 -7.24
N GLN A 17 8.25 -7.31 -6.08
CA GLN A 17 8.82 -8.42 -5.33
C GLN A 17 7.73 -9.30 -4.78
N SER A 18 7.99 -10.60 -4.75
CA SER A 18 7.09 -11.58 -4.13
C SER A 18 7.46 -11.80 -2.68
N PHE A 19 6.44 -11.93 -1.84
CA PHE A 19 6.61 -12.25 -0.42
C PHE A 19 5.73 -13.45 -0.07
N ASN A 20 6.21 -14.28 0.82
CA ASN A 20 5.41 -15.37 1.38
C ASN A 20 4.25 -14.78 2.20
N VAL A 21 3.05 -15.28 1.98
CA VAL A 21 1.88 -14.83 2.74
C VAL A 21 1.83 -15.55 4.08
N ALA A 22 1.52 -14.81 5.14
CA ALA A 22 1.37 -15.37 6.48
C ALA A 22 0.25 -16.42 6.53
N ALA A 23 0.30 -17.28 7.54
CA ALA A 23 -0.75 -18.29 7.75
C ALA A 23 -2.10 -17.62 7.97
N SER A 24 -3.16 -18.26 7.48
CA SER A 24 -4.55 -17.83 7.69
C SER A 24 -4.80 -16.37 7.29
N THR A 25 -4.17 -15.93 6.21
CA THR A 25 -4.20 -14.53 5.78
C THR A 25 -4.63 -14.41 4.33
N THR A 26 -5.48 -13.44 4.04
CA THR A 26 -5.83 -13.03 2.67
C THR A 26 -5.26 -11.64 2.41
N ILE A 27 -4.57 -11.49 1.29
CA ILE A 27 -4.06 -10.20 0.81
C ILE A 27 -4.91 -9.79 -0.37
N THR A 28 -5.45 -8.58 -0.33
CA THR A 28 -6.32 -8.04 -1.38
C THR A 28 -5.55 -7.07 -2.27
N LYS A 29 -5.72 -7.20 -3.58
CA LYS A 29 -5.13 -6.28 -4.57
C LYS A 29 -5.45 -4.83 -4.23
N GLY A 30 -4.44 -3.99 -4.27
CA GLY A 30 -4.55 -2.55 -4.01
C GLY A 30 -4.46 -2.16 -2.54
N LYS A 31 -4.41 -3.13 -1.65
CA LYS A 31 -4.25 -2.86 -0.21
C LYS A 31 -2.78 -2.80 0.16
N LEU A 32 -2.49 -2.02 1.20
CA LEU A 32 -1.15 -1.90 1.73
C LEU A 32 -0.79 -3.16 2.50
N VAL A 33 0.44 -3.61 2.32
CA VAL A 33 0.97 -4.86 2.87
C VAL A 33 2.18 -4.54 3.74
N ALA A 34 2.26 -5.16 4.89
CA ALA A 34 3.44 -5.12 5.76
C ALA A 34 4.02 -6.52 5.92
N LEU A 35 5.23 -6.61 6.40
CA LEU A 35 5.85 -7.88 6.73
C LEU A 35 5.84 -8.07 8.24
N ASN A 36 5.44 -9.25 8.69
CA ASN A 36 5.47 -9.58 10.12
C ASN A 36 6.90 -9.90 10.58
N ALA A 37 7.07 -10.25 11.85
CA ALA A 37 8.39 -10.53 12.43
C ALA A 37 9.11 -11.68 11.72
N SER A 38 8.38 -12.60 11.11
CA SER A 38 8.94 -13.72 10.34
C SER A 38 9.19 -13.37 8.87
N GLY A 39 8.89 -12.16 8.44
CA GLY A 39 9.06 -11.72 7.05
C GLY A 39 7.92 -12.11 6.13
N HIS A 40 6.77 -12.52 6.66
CA HIS A 40 5.61 -12.90 5.87
C HIS A 40 4.66 -11.73 5.68
N ALA A 41 4.00 -11.69 4.52
CA ALA A 41 3.07 -10.62 4.17
C ALA A 41 1.77 -10.71 4.96
N VAL A 42 1.38 -9.59 5.54
CA VAL A 42 0.11 -9.38 6.23
C VAL A 42 -0.51 -8.07 5.78
N ALA A 43 -1.79 -7.88 5.97
CA ALA A 43 -2.41 -6.58 5.71
C ALA A 43 -1.82 -5.54 6.66
N ALA A 44 -1.36 -4.41 6.13
CA ALA A 44 -0.84 -3.33 6.94
C ALA A 44 -1.96 -2.64 7.71
N THR A 45 -1.67 -2.22 8.93
CA THR A 45 -2.61 -1.46 9.78
C THR A 45 -1.99 -0.15 10.20
N SER A 46 -2.76 0.69 10.89
CA SER A 46 -2.29 2.00 11.35
C SER A 46 -1.15 1.91 12.37
N SER A 47 -1.04 0.79 13.05
CA SER A 47 0.00 0.55 14.04
C SER A 47 1.10 -0.32 13.47
N VAL A 48 2.33 0.10 13.65
CA VAL A 48 3.48 -0.74 13.33
C VAL A 48 3.54 -1.91 14.29
N GLY A 49 3.11 -1.69 15.51
CA GLY A 49 3.19 -2.68 16.56
C GLY A 49 4.58 -3.28 16.61
N THR A 50 4.62 -4.58 16.57
CA THR A 50 5.87 -5.33 16.54
C THR A 50 6.36 -5.62 15.12
N VAL A 51 5.80 -4.98 14.07
CA VAL A 51 5.68 -5.75 12.85
C VAL A 51 6.25 -5.12 11.60
N ALA A 52 6.18 -3.81 11.43
CA ALA A 52 6.40 -3.29 10.09
C ALA A 52 7.88 -3.22 9.73
N ARG A 53 8.26 -4.05 8.81
CA ARG A 53 9.59 -4.00 8.18
C ARG A 53 9.54 -3.40 6.79
N GLY A 54 8.51 -2.68 6.52
CA GLY A 54 8.27 -2.06 5.24
C GLY A 54 6.79 -2.11 4.94
N VAL A 55 6.34 -1.23 4.05
CA VAL A 55 4.97 -1.22 3.60
C VAL A 55 4.97 -1.15 2.09
N PHE A 56 4.23 -2.04 1.47
CA PHE A 56 4.17 -2.25 0.04
C PHE A 56 2.71 -2.26 -0.41
N VAL A 57 2.46 -2.38 -1.69
CA VAL A 57 1.09 -2.48 -2.21
C VAL A 57 0.94 -3.76 -3.01
N ALA A 58 -0.05 -4.57 -2.66
CA ALA A 58 -0.35 -5.79 -3.38
C ALA A 58 -0.88 -5.48 -4.77
N ILE A 59 -0.32 -6.12 -5.79
CA ILE A 59 -0.78 -5.99 -7.17
C ILE A 59 -1.65 -7.17 -7.61
N GLU A 60 -1.94 -8.08 -6.71
CA GLU A 60 -2.82 -9.22 -6.93
C GLU A 60 -3.49 -9.62 -5.61
N THR A 61 -4.61 -10.31 -5.71
CA THR A 61 -5.28 -10.89 -4.54
C THR A 61 -4.81 -12.32 -4.34
N VAL A 62 -4.42 -12.64 -3.11
CA VAL A 62 -3.97 -13.98 -2.73
C VAL A 62 -4.72 -14.44 -1.48
N ASP A 63 -5.43 -15.52 -1.60
CA ASP A 63 -6.17 -16.12 -0.49
C ASP A 63 -5.40 -17.29 0.11
N ASN A 64 -4.77 -17.03 1.26
CA ASN A 64 -4.10 -18.05 2.07
C ASN A 64 -4.84 -18.27 3.40
N SER A 65 -6.16 -18.04 3.42
CA SER A 65 -6.96 -18.10 4.64
C SER A 65 -6.97 -19.48 5.28
N SER A 66 -6.78 -20.53 4.49
CA SER A 66 -6.74 -21.91 4.97
C SER A 66 -5.34 -22.52 4.96
N GLY A 67 -4.32 -21.73 4.61
CA GLY A 67 -2.96 -22.22 4.43
C GLY A 67 -2.03 -21.92 5.58
N SER A 68 -0.88 -22.56 5.54
CA SER A 68 0.25 -22.25 6.42
C SER A 68 1.09 -21.13 5.81
N ALA A 69 1.94 -20.53 6.63
CA ALA A 69 2.85 -19.47 6.16
C ALA A 69 3.74 -20.00 5.03
N GLY A 70 3.79 -19.26 3.94
CA GLY A 70 4.60 -19.62 2.77
C GLY A 70 3.95 -20.58 1.78
N ASP A 71 2.74 -21.07 2.06
CA ASP A 71 2.02 -21.91 1.07
C ASP A 71 1.70 -21.12 -0.20
N LYS A 72 1.53 -19.82 -0.09
CA LYS A 72 1.29 -18.92 -1.21
C LYS A 72 2.17 -17.70 -1.12
N GLU A 73 2.43 -17.08 -2.26
CA GLU A 73 3.18 -15.84 -2.37
C GLU A 73 2.28 -14.74 -2.94
N VAL A 74 2.56 -13.49 -2.58
CA VAL A 74 1.89 -12.32 -3.15
C VAL A 74 2.94 -11.41 -3.79
N ARG A 75 2.64 -10.92 -4.99
CA ARG A 75 3.47 -9.91 -5.65
C ARG A 75 3.04 -8.54 -5.20
N CYS A 76 4.02 -7.73 -4.82
CA CYS A 76 3.81 -6.38 -4.35
C CYS A 76 4.65 -5.38 -5.13
N ALA A 77 4.09 -4.20 -5.35
CA ALA A 77 4.86 -3.05 -5.79
C ALA A 77 5.70 -2.56 -4.63
N ILE A 78 6.97 -2.29 -4.90
CA ILE A 78 7.95 -1.83 -3.89
C ILE A 78 8.79 -0.68 -4.46
N GLY A 79 9.69 -0.14 -3.64
CA GLY A 79 10.66 0.84 -4.09
C GLY A 79 10.00 2.14 -4.55
N ASN A 80 10.43 2.67 -5.69
CA ASN A 80 9.92 3.93 -6.24
C ASN A 80 8.74 3.76 -7.20
N THR A 81 8.05 2.63 -7.13
CA THR A 81 6.92 2.33 -8.01
C THR A 81 5.74 3.24 -7.73
N TYR A 82 5.10 3.74 -8.80
CA TYR A 82 3.87 4.53 -8.72
C TYR A 82 2.68 3.57 -8.87
N VAL A 83 1.79 3.61 -7.89
CA VAL A 83 0.68 2.65 -7.84
C VAL A 83 -0.59 3.32 -7.38
N TYR A 84 -1.74 2.84 -7.87
CA TYR A 84 -3.05 3.30 -7.45
C TYR A 84 -3.47 2.60 -6.16
N VAL A 85 -3.88 3.40 -5.18
CA VAL A 85 -4.42 2.91 -3.91
C VAL A 85 -5.66 3.71 -3.53
N GLU A 86 -6.47 3.19 -2.62
CA GLU A 86 -7.60 3.92 -2.09
C GLU A 86 -7.17 4.82 -0.93
N ALA A 87 -7.65 6.04 -0.92
CA ALA A 87 -7.51 6.92 0.23
C ALA A 87 -8.54 6.54 1.29
N GLY A 88 -8.08 6.28 2.51
CA GLY A 88 -8.94 5.96 3.64
C GLY A 88 -9.38 7.18 4.45
N GLY A 89 -9.03 8.37 3.98
CA GLY A 89 -9.36 9.64 4.61
C GLY A 89 -8.77 10.78 3.82
N ALA A 90 -8.85 11.99 4.33
CA ALA A 90 -8.32 13.18 3.66
C ALA A 90 -6.79 13.13 3.59
N VAL A 91 -6.25 13.35 2.40
CA VAL A 91 -4.80 13.43 2.16
C VAL A 91 -4.52 14.63 1.27
N LYS A 92 -3.57 15.46 1.65
CA LYS A 92 -3.15 16.59 0.84
C LYS A 92 -2.02 16.20 -0.11
N VAL A 93 -2.01 16.82 -1.27
CA VAL A 93 -0.96 16.58 -2.26
C VAL A 93 0.41 16.80 -1.64
N GLY A 94 1.31 15.84 -1.84
CA GLY A 94 2.67 15.86 -1.32
C GLY A 94 2.85 15.29 0.08
N GLU A 95 1.76 15.01 0.80
CA GLU A 95 1.88 14.43 2.13
C GLU A 95 2.41 12.99 2.08
N THR A 96 3.17 12.65 3.10
CA THR A 96 3.53 11.25 3.36
C THR A 96 2.29 10.49 3.79
N VAL A 97 2.11 9.30 3.25
CA VAL A 97 0.97 8.44 3.58
C VAL A 97 1.40 7.21 4.36
N LYS A 98 0.48 6.71 5.16
CA LYS A 98 0.63 5.48 5.94
C LYS A 98 -0.61 4.62 5.74
N ALA A 99 -0.54 3.38 6.23
CA ALA A 99 -1.71 2.50 6.25
C ALA A 99 -2.67 2.89 7.37
N ASP A 100 -3.97 2.80 7.09
CA ASP A 100 -4.99 2.80 8.12
C ASP A 100 -5.35 1.34 8.51
N ASN A 101 -6.37 1.18 9.36
CA ASN A 101 -6.77 -0.16 9.82
C ASN A 101 -7.47 -1.00 8.74
N ASN A 102 -7.81 -0.41 7.62
CA ASN A 102 -8.36 -1.10 6.44
C ASN A 102 -7.29 -1.32 5.36
N SER A 103 -6.04 -1.03 5.67
CA SER A 103 -4.91 -1.10 4.73
C SER A 103 -5.05 -0.15 3.53
N ASP A 104 -5.75 0.94 3.73
CA ASP A 104 -5.84 2.05 2.78
C ASP A 104 -4.84 3.16 3.17
N ALA A 105 -4.60 4.10 2.27
CA ALA A 105 -3.64 5.18 2.48
C ALA A 105 -4.30 6.39 3.15
N VAL A 106 -3.72 6.83 4.25
CA VAL A 106 -4.12 8.06 4.95
C VAL A 106 -2.90 8.93 5.22
N ALA A 107 -3.13 10.21 5.54
CA ALA A 107 -2.03 11.10 5.89
C ALA A 107 -1.29 10.60 7.13
N ALA A 108 0.03 10.59 7.07
CA ALA A 108 0.86 10.25 8.22
C ALA A 108 0.84 11.42 9.20
N THR A 109 0.68 11.13 10.48
CA THR A 109 0.61 12.15 11.51
C THR A 109 1.99 12.60 11.99
N THR A 110 2.97 11.73 11.90
CA THR A 110 4.36 12.04 12.27
C THR A 110 5.32 11.36 11.30
N ILE A 111 6.49 11.96 11.11
CA ILE A 111 7.47 11.45 10.15
C ILE A 111 8.33 10.32 10.76
N PHE A 112 8.52 10.33 12.06
CA PHE A 112 9.45 9.44 12.74
C PHE A 112 8.80 8.52 13.76
N ALA A 113 7.50 8.41 13.73
CA ALA A 113 6.80 7.57 14.68
C ALA A 113 6.69 6.13 14.21
N ALA A 114 6.17 5.29 15.10
CA ALA A 114 5.83 3.93 14.81
C ALA A 114 4.56 3.86 13.94
N GLU A 115 4.65 4.36 12.72
CA GLU A 115 3.58 4.37 11.73
C GLU A 115 3.98 3.56 10.49
N THR A 116 2.99 3.04 9.79
CA THR A 116 3.19 2.23 8.60
C THR A 116 3.29 3.10 7.35
N HIS A 117 4.32 3.92 7.29
CA HIS A 117 4.59 4.78 6.13
C HIS A 117 4.86 3.94 4.88
N CYS A 118 4.29 4.33 3.76
CA CYS A 118 4.52 3.63 2.50
C CYS A 118 5.03 4.52 1.38
N GLY A 119 4.79 5.81 1.41
CA GLY A 119 5.22 6.71 0.34
C GLY A 119 4.56 8.07 0.43
N ARG A 120 4.39 8.71 -0.74
CA ARG A 120 3.80 10.04 -0.85
C ARG A 120 2.64 10.04 -1.83
N TYR A 121 1.58 10.75 -1.46
CA TYR A 121 0.48 11.02 -2.37
C TYR A 121 0.93 12.05 -3.41
N ILE A 122 0.79 11.73 -4.69
CA ILE A 122 1.21 12.61 -5.78
C ILE A 122 0.07 13.04 -6.71
N GLY A 123 -1.12 12.52 -6.54
CA GLY A 123 -2.28 12.94 -7.34
C GLY A 123 -3.36 11.89 -7.46
N HIS A 124 -4.45 12.26 -8.12
CA HIS A 124 -5.58 11.38 -8.39
C HIS A 124 -5.38 10.56 -9.66
N GLU A 125 -6.25 9.57 -9.85
CA GLU A 125 -6.22 8.72 -11.05
C GLU A 125 -6.42 9.50 -12.35
N ASN A 126 -7.18 10.59 -12.29
CA ASN A 126 -7.45 11.47 -13.44
C ASN A 126 -6.58 12.72 -13.38
N GLU A 127 -5.40 12.59 -12.82
CA GLU A 127 -4.52 13.71 -12.55
C GLU A 127 -4.23 14.53 -13.79
N GLU A 128 -4.47 15.80 -13.68
CA GLU A 128 -4.11 16.80 -14.66
C GLU A 128 -3.06 17.73 -14.07
N ALA A 129 -2.89 18.90 -14.66
CA ALA A 129 -1.85 19.84 -14.26
C ALA A 129 -1.98 20.34 -12.80
N ASP A 130 -3.17 20.31 -12.25
CA ASP A 130 -3.46 20.80 -10.89
C ASP A 130 -3.92 19.67 -9.99
N PRO A 131 -2.98 18.93 -9.33
CA PRO A 131 -3.37 17.90 -8.38
C PRO A 131 -4.17 18.48 -7.22
N THR A 132 -5.23 17.78 -6.85
CA THR A 132 -6.12 18.18 -5.77
C THR A 132 -5.98 17.27 -4.55
N ASP A 133 -6.42 17.77 -3.40
CA ASP A 133 -6.45 16.98 -2.18
C ASP A 133 -7.44 15.82 -2.31
N ALA A 134 -7.10 14.68 -1.74
CA ALA A 134 -7.94 13.49 -1.77
C ALA A 134 -8.90 13.46 -0.60
N ALA A 135 -10.05 12.85 -0.83
CA ALA A 135 -11.04 12.54 0.19
C ALA A 135 -11.13 11.02 0.38
N ASP A 136 -11.75 10.59 1.47
CA ASP A 136 -12.00 9.17 1.75
C ASP A 136 -12.69 8.51 0.55
N GLY A 137 -12.19 7.38 0.13
CA GLY A 137 -12.70 6.60 -0.99
C GLY A 137 -12.13 6.96 -2.36
N ASP A 138 -11.37 8.05 -2.48
CA ASP A 138 -10.75 8.42 -3.74
C ASP A 138 -9.65 7.41 -4.12
N VAL A 139 -9.51 7.15 -5.41
CA VAL A 139 -8.38 6.39 -5.94
C VAL A 139 -7.25 7.37 -6.22
N ILE A 140 -6.13 7.17 -5.58
CA ILE A 140 -4.99 8.09 -5.62
C ILE A 140 -3.72 7.39 -6.11
N ILE A 141 -2.78 8.18 -6.59
CA ILE A 141 -1.46 7.69 -6.98
C ILE A 141 -0.49 7.93 -5.83
N VAL A 142 0.14 6.86 -5.38
CA VAL A 142 1.19 6.91 -4.37
C VAL A 142 2.51 6.47 -5.00
N ARG A 143 3.54 7.28 -4.81
CA ARG A 143 4.91 6.85 -5.09
C ARG A 143 5.44 6.17 -3.84
N LEU A 144 5.70 4.88 -3.94
CA LEU A 144 6.23 4.08 -2.84
C LEU A 144 7.66 4.48 -2.50
N GLY A 145 8.05 4.19 -1.26
CA GLY A 145 9.36 4.57 -0.76
C GLY A 145 9.37 6.01 -0.22
N LEU A 146 10.21 6.24 0.72
CA LEU A 146 10.35 7.56 1.40
C LEU A 146 11.71 8.17 1.15
#